data_6fdb55eb1d552dc762ff45903757688a
#
_entry.id   6fdb55eb1d552dc762ff45903757688a
#
_cell.length_a   1.000
_cell.length_b   1.000
_cell.length_c   1.000
_cell.angle_alpha   90.00
_cell.angle_beta   90.00
_cell.angle_gamma   90.00
#
_symmetry.space_group_name_H-M   'P 1'
#
loop_
_entity.id
_entity.type
_entity.pdbx_description
1 polymer ?
#
loop_
_entity_poly.entity_id
_entity_poly.type
_entity_poly.pdbx_seq_one_letter_code
_entity_poly.pdbx_strand_id
1 'polypeptide(L)'
;MTTHDHGHQHDQQHDHDRATEDFFEPAGWEERYAGDEKIWSGDPNPQLVTEVTSLTPGTALDVGCGEGGDVIWLARQGWQVTGADFSTNGLARAARHAEQAGVADRTDWWQVDARTFDPQGRTFDLVTTHFLHPPDGGMVDVVRRLVAAVAPGGHLLVVGHAPSPVFTQLDSQHHRAMFVAEELLVALPEDLEPVVVEQRPRRVTRDGVTVDSDDSTLLARRRG
;
A
#
# COMPACT_ATOMS: atom_id res chain seq x y z
N MET A 1 52.41 13.58 14.87
CA MET A 1 51.70 13.99 13.63
C MET A 1 50.62 12.96 13.40
N THR A 2 49.47 13.24 13.91
CA THR A 2 48.26 12.36 13.80
C THR A 2 47.25 13.14 12.98
N THR A 3 47.07 12.71 11.72
CA THR A 3 46.03 13.23 10.84
C THR A 3 44.74 12.48 11.16
N HIS A 4 43.75 13.20 11.68
CA HIS A 4 42.40 12.69 11.92
C HIS A 4 41.68 12.56 10.57
N ASP A 5 41.26 11.35 10.30
CA ASP A 5 40.33 11.00 9.21
C ASP A 5 38.89 11.33 9.65
N HIS A 6 38.36 12.46 9.20
CA HIS A 6 36.99 12.92 9.46
C HIS A 6 36.12 12.92 8.19
N GLY A 7 36.60 12.37 7.06
CA GLY A 7 35.91 12.46 5.76
C GLY A 7 34.84 11.38 5.48
N HIS A 8 34.90 10.20 6.11
CA HIS A 8 34.07 9.06 5.70
C HIS A 8 32.68 8.97 6.38
N GLN A 9 32.47 9.64 7.50
CA GLN A 9 31.16 9.61 8.18
C GLN A 9 30.11 10.57 7.59
N HIS A 10 30.55 11.68 6.98
CA HIS A 10 29.62 12.65 6.38
C HIS A 10 29.02 12.16 5.04
N ASP A 11 29.79 11.44 4.24
CA ASP A 11 29.29 10.92 2.94
C ASP A 11 28.25 9.80 3.11
N GLN A 12 28.43 8.92 4.11
CA GLN A 12 27.46 7.83 4.38
C GLN A 12 26.14 8.35 4.93
N GLN A 13 26.15 9.43 5.71
CA GLN A 13 24.93 10.04 6.24
C GLN A 13 24.13 10.74 5.14
N HIS A 14 24.79 11.44 4.20
CA HIS A 14 24.12 12.08 3.06
C HIS A 14 23.56 11.10 2.05
N ASP A 15 24.20 9.96 1.82
CA ASP A 15 23.65 8.89 0.96
C ASP A 15 22.47 8.18 1.62
N HIS A 16 22.49 8.01 2.94
CA HIS A 16 21.37 7.41 3.68
C HIS A 16 20.14 8.32 3.71
N ASP A 17 20.33 9.62 3.96
CA ASP A 17 19.25 10.61 3.97
C ASP A 17 18.62 10.75 2.58
N ARG A 18 19.43 10.70 1.51
CA ARG A 18 18.95 10.75 0.12
C ARG A 18 18.15 9.50 -0.28
N ALA A 19 18.62 8.31 0.09
CA ALA A 19 17.90 7.06 -0.17
C ALA A 19 16.57 6.98 0.58
N THR A 20 16.45 7.69 1.70
CA THR A 20 15.24 7.75 2.52
C THR A 20 14.23 8.74 1.96
N GLU A 21 14.67 9.93 1.53
CA GLU A 21 13.81 10.90 0.87
C GLU A 21 13.23 10.32 -0.43
N ASP A 22 14.01 9.59 -1.22
CA ASP A 22 13.59 8.93 -2.46
C ASP A 22 12.50 7.85 -2.24
N PHE A 23 12.42 7.25 -1.03
CA PHE A 23 11.40 6.25 -0.72
C PHE A 23 9.98 6.84 -0.63
N PHE A 24 9.84 8.09 -0.21
CA PHE A 24 8.54 8.75 -0.07
C PHE A 24 8.15 9.58 -1.31
N GLU A 25 9.07 9.72 -2.27
CA GLU A 25 8.82 10.53 -3.46
C GLU A 25 8.46 9.67 -4.68
N PRO A 26 7.51 10.13 -5.51
CA PRO A 26 7.10 9.42 -6.72
C PRO A 26 8.26 9.10 -7.67
N ALA A 27 9.24 10.00 -7.78
CA ALA A 27 10.39 9.82 -8.66
C ALA A 27 11.26 8.62 -8.26
N GLY A 28 11.47 8.38 -6.96
CA GLY A 28 12.24 7.24 -6.47
C GLY A 28 11.56 5.89 -6.79
N TRP A 29 10.24 5.83 -6.70
CA TRP A 29 9.48 4.64 -7.09
C TRP A 29 9.44 4.44 -8.60
N GLU A 30 9.28 5.51 -9.37
CA GLU A 30 9.31 5.44 -10.83
C GLU A 30 10.64 4.86 -11.33
N GLU A 31 11.77 5.28 -10.73
CA GLU A 31 13.09 4.72 -11.04
C GLU A 31 13.21 3.24 -10.63
N ARG A 32 12.73 2.86 -9.44
CA ARG A 32 12.72 1.45 -9.00
C ARG A 32 11.93 0.55 -9.94
N TYR A 33 10.77 1.01 -10.43
CA TYR A 33 9.97 0.26 -11.40
C TYR A 33 10.52 0.33 -12.83
N ALA A 34 11.50 1.17 -13.15
CA ALA A 34 12.12 1.22 -14.49
C ALA A 34 13.05 0.04 -14.77
N GLY A 35 13.64 -0.62 -13.75
CA GLY A 35 14.50 -1.79 -13.89
C GLY A 35 13.74 -3.04 -14.38
N ASP A 36 14.44 -4.14 -14.64
CA ASP A 36 13.82 -5.41 -15.09
C ASP A 36 13.52 -6.37 -13.93
N GLU A 37 14.11 -6.15 -12.77
CA GLU A 37 13.95 -7.03 -11.60
C GLU A 37 12.58 -6.85 -10.95
N LYS A 38 11.98 -7.97 -10.54
CA LYS A 38 10.74 -7.98 -9.77
C LYS A 38 11.02 -7.42 -8.37
N ILE A 39 10.26 -6.42 -7.97
CA ILE A 39 10.41 -5.76 -6.66
C ILE A 39 9.66 -6.54 -5.57
N TRP A 40 8.45 -7.01 -5.90
CA TRP A 40 7.56 -7.70 -4.98
C TRP A 40 7.42 -9.18 -5.31
N SER A 41 7.01 -10.00 -4.34
CA SER A 41 6.78 -11.44 -4.54
C SER A 41 5.74 -11.73 -5.62
N GLY A 42 4.75 -10.84 -5.77
CA GLY A 42 3.56 -11.02 -6.61
C GLY A 42 2.48 -11.88 -5.94
N ASP A 43 2.71 -12.32 -4.69
CA ASP A 43 1.69 -12.94 -3.88
C ASP A 43 0.73 -11.88 -3.34
N PRO A 44 -0.56 -12.21 -3.14
CA PRO A 44 -1.51 -11.27 -2.57
C PRO A 44 -1.21 -10.99 -1.09
N ASN A 45 -1.61 -9.82 -0.62
CA ASN A 45 -1.57 -9.49 0.79
C ASN A 45 -2.39 -10.52 1.60
N PRO A 46 -1.83 -11.15 2.66
CA PRO A 46 -2.55 -12.16 3.43
C PRO A 46 -3.82 -11.63 4.11
N GLN A 47 -3.84 -10.36 4.51
CA GLN A 47 -5.02 -9.74 5.13
C GLN A 47 -6.11 -9.50 4.08
N LEU A 48 -5.74 -9.11 2.85
CA LEU A 48 -6.67 -9.05 1.73
C LEU A 48 -7.35 -10.40 1.51
N VAL A 49 -6.57 -11.47 1.43
CA VAL A 49 -7.10 -12.84 1.26
C VAL A 49 -8.06 -13.19 2.39
N THR A 50 -7.69 -12.90 3.63
CA THR A 50 -8.50 -13.21 4.82
C THR A 50 -9.84 -12.50 4.79
N GLU A 51 -9.85 -11.18 4.53
CA GLU A 51 -11.04 -10.36 4.64
C GLU A 51 -11.97 -10.44 3.42
N VAL A 52 -11.41 -10.68 2.23
CA VAL A 52 -12.15 -10.53 0.98
C VAL A 52 -12.66 -11.85 0.41
N THR A 53 -12.07 -13.01 0.80
CA THR A 53 -12.48 -14.33 0.25
C THR A 53 -13.98 -14.63 0.42
N SER A 54 -14.63 -14.13 1.49
CA SER A 54 -16.05 -14.34 1.74
C SER A 54 -16.97 -13.31 1.10
N LEU A 55 -16.43 -12.25 0.51
CA LEU A 55 -17.22 -11.20 -0.14
C LEU A 55 -17.66 -11.66 -1.54
N THR A 56 -18.84 -11.20 -1.95
CA THR A 56 -19.31 -11.41 -3.32
C THR A 56 -18.52 -10.51 -4.28
N PRO A 57 -17.85 -11.07 -5.31
CA PRO A 57 -17.13 -10.26 -6.28
C PRO A 57 -18.02 -9.25 -7.01
N GLY A 58 -17.52 -8.06 -7.14
CA GLY A 58 -18.10 -6.93 -7.85
C GLY A 58 -17.00 -6.08 -8.47
N THR A 59 -17.05 -4.76 -8.28
CA THR A 59 -16.01 -3.82 -8.70
C THR A 59 -15.04 -3.54 -7.56
N ALA A 60 -13.73 -3.49 -7.86
CA ALA A 60 -12.70 -3.20 -6.87
C ALA A 60 -11.74 -2.10 -7.37
N LEU A 61 -11.24 -1.30 -6.43
CA LEU A 61 -10.16 -0.34 -6.62
C LEU A 61 -9.03 -0.66 -5.64
N ASP A 62 -7.82 -0.86 -6.15
CA ASP A 62 -6.61 -1.03 -5.33
C ASP A 62 -5.67 0.14 -5.53
N VAL A 63 -5.46 0.97 -4.49
CA VAL A 63 -4.67 2.20 -4.55
C VAL A 63 -3.29 1.99 -3.97
N GLY A 64 -2.26 2.33 -4.74
CA GLY A 64 -0.88 1.95 -4.48
C GLY A 64 -0.60 0.51 -4.93
N CYS A 65 -1.16 0.11 -6.06
CA CYS A 65 -1.16 -1.28 -6.52
C CYS A 65 0.22 -1.79 -6.99
N GLY A 66 1.20 -0.90 -7.20
CA GLY A 66 2.55 -1.25 -7.65
C GLY A 66 2.56 -2.15 -8.88
N GLU A 67 3.17 -3.34 -8.75
CA GLU A 67 3.26 -4.35 -9.82
C GLU A 67 1.99 -5.24 -9.95
N GLY A 68 0.91 -4.94 -9.21
CA GLY A 68 -0.42 -5.53 -9.40
C GLY A 68 -0.66 -6.89 -8.76
N GLY A 69 0.09 -7.30 -7.75
CA GLY A 69 -0.10 -8.60 -7.09
C GLY A 69 -1.51 -8.81 -6.55
N ASP A 70 -2.01 -7.84 -5.79
CA ASP A 70 -3.36 -7.85 -5.20
C ASP A 70 -4.45 -7.72 -6.25
N VAL A 71 -4.25 -6.85 -7.25
CA VAL A 71 -5.15 -6.68 -8.41
C VAL A 71 -5.35 -8.00 -9.16
N ILE A 72 -4.27 -8.72 -9.45
CA ILE A 72 -4.30 -10.00 -10.17
C ILE A 72 -5.02 -11.07 -9.33
N TRP A 73 -4.77 -11.10 -8.02
CA TRP A 73 -5.46 -12.04 -7.15
C TRP A 73 -6.96 -11.76 -7.11
N LEU A 74 -7.38 -10.50 -6.91
CA LEU A 74 -8.79 -10.09 -6.94
C LEU A 74 -9.47 -10.47 -8.28
N ALA A 75 -8.81 -10.19 -9.41
CA ALA A 75 -9.32 -10.53 -10.73
C ALA A 75 -9.52 -12.04 -10.91
N ARG A 76 -8.62 -12.87 -10.37
CA ARG A 76 -8.77 -14.34 -10.32
C ARG A 76 -9.93 -14.79 -9.44
N GLN A 77 -10.28 -14.03 -8.40
CA GLN A 77 -11.47 -14.28 -7.58
C GLN A 77 -12.78 -13.81 -8.25
N GLY A 78 -12.71 -13.21 -9.43
CA GLY A 78 -13.89 -12.79 -10.20
C GLY A 78 -14.23 -11.29 -10.10
N TRP A 79 -13.42 -10.49 -9.41
CA TRP A 79 -13.61 -9.04 -9.33
C TRP A 79 -13.25 -8.36 -10.65
N GLN A 80 -13.95 -7.25 -10.95
CA GLN A 80 -13.52 -6.27 -11.96
C GLN A 80 -12.67 -5.21 -11.24
N VAL A 81 -11.37 -5.18 -11.50
CA VAL A 81 -10.42 -4.45 -10.67
C VAL A 81 -9.79 -3.29 -11.42
N THR A 82 -9.81 -2.12 -10.80
CA THR A 82 -8.96 -0.99 -11.21
C THR A 82 -7.76 -0.93 -10.28
N GLY A 83 -6.56 -1.19 -10.80
CA GLY A 83 -5.31 -0.91 -10.10
C GLY A 83 -4.91 0.54 -10.30
N ALA A 84 -4.59 1.24 -9.22
CA ALA A 84 -4.24 2.65 -9.24
C ALA A 84 -2.87 2.87 -8.57
N ASP A 85 -1.98 3.58 -9.25
CA ASP A 85 -0.65 3.93 -8.74
C ASP A 85 -0.18 5.24 -9.37
N PHE A 86 0.73 5.95 -8.72
CA PHE A 86 1.32 7.15 -9.32
C PHE A 86 2.38 6.80 -10.38
N SER A 87 3.04 5.63 -10.28
CA SER A 87 4.11 5.20 -11.17
C SER A 87 3.57 4.64 -12.48
N THR A 88 3.93 5.26 -13.58
CA THR A 88 3.62 4.75 -14.93
C THR A 88 4.37 3.45 -15.21
N ASN A 89 5.60 3.31 -14.72
CA ASN A 89 6.39 2.08 -14.86
C ASN A 89 5.78 0.94 -14.03
N GLY A 90 5.32 1.22 -12.80
CA GLY A 90 4.60 0.26 -11.96
C GLY A 90 3.34 -0.27 -12.66
N LEU A 91 2.49 0.63 -13.15
CA LEU A 91 1.26 0.28 -13.89
C LEU A 91 1.55 -0.51 -15.18
N ALA A 92 2.60 -0.14 -15.93
CA ALA A 92 2.99 -0.88 -17.13
C ALA A 92 3.46 -2.31 -16.81
N ARG A 93 4.12 -2.52 -15.66
CA ARG A 93 4.48 -3.85 -15.17
C ARG A 93 3.25 -4.63 -14.74
N ALA A 94 2.37 -4.00 -13.95
CA ALA A 94 1.13 -4.60 -13.49
C ALA A 94 0.27 -5.09 -14.67
N ALA A 95 0.13 -4.29 -15.72
CA ALA A 95 -0.59 -4.67 -16.94
C ALA A 95 0.03 -5.92 -17.61
N ARG A 96 1.36 -5.97 -17.76
CA ARG A 96 2.05 -7.15 -18.32
C ARG A 96 1.86 -8.39 -17.43
N HIS A 97 1.90 -8.24 -16.11
CA HIS A 97 1.66 -9.35 -15.19
C HIS A 97 0.21 -9.86 -15.27
N ALA A 98 -0.77 -8.95 -15.44
CA ALA A 98 -2.18 -9.31 -15.62
C ALA A 98 -2.41 -10.08 -16.95
N GLU A 99 -1.74 -9.65 -18.04
CA GLU A 99 -1.76 -10.39 -19.31
C GLU A 99 -1.17 -11.80 -19.15
N GLN A 100 0.00 -11.93 -18.53
CA GLN A 100 0.64 -13.22 -18.25
C GLN A 100 -0.20 -14.14 -17.35
N ALA A 101 -0.94 -13.52 -16.41
CA ALA A 101 -1.86 -14.22 -15.50
C ALA A 101 -3.19 -14.60 -16.18
N GLY A 102 -3.49 -14.11 -17.38
CA GLY A 102 -4.73 -14.36 -18.12
C GLY A 102 -5.95 -13.66 -17.52
N VAL A 103 -5.76 -12.49 -16.89
CA VAL A 103 -6.84 -11.72 -16.23
C VAL A 103 -6.95 -10.28 -16.75
N ALA A 104 -6.29 -9.96 -17.85
CA ALA A 104 -6.27 -8.61 -18.41
C ALA A 104 -7.67 -8.07 -18.79
N ASP A 105 -8.62 -8.96 -19.10
CA ASP A 105 -10.02 -8.63 -19.38
C ASP A 105 -10.83 -8.20 -18.15
N ARG A 106 -10.26 -8.37 -16.96
CA ARG A 106 -10.85 -7.99 -15.66
C ARG A 106 -10.07 -6.93 -14.94
N THR A 107 -9.03 -6.37 -15.55
CA THR A 107 -8.16 -5.36 -14.93
C THR A 107 -8.16 -4.09 -15.75
N ASP A 108 -8.17 -2.96 -15.06
CA ASP A 108 -8.00 -1.62 -15.60
C ASP A 108 -6.94 -0.88 -14.79
N TRP A 109 -6.31 0.15 -15.37
CA TRP A 109 -5.18 0.83 -14.75
C TRP A 109 -5.42 2.34 -14.72
N TRP A 110 -5.17 2.95 -13.56
CA TRP A 110 -5.42 4.36 -13.34
C TRP A 110 -4.21 5.04 -12.70
N GLN A 111 -3.58 5.97 -13.42
CA GLN A 111 -2.48 6.74 -12.86
C GLN A 111 -3.01 7.82 -11.91
N VAL A 112 -2.77 7.66 -10.61
CA VAL A 112 -3.16 8.61 -9.57
C VAL A 112 -2.17 8.60 -8.41
N ASP A 113 -1.98 9.74 -7.76
CA ASP A 113 -1.29 9.82 -6.47
C ASP A 113 -2.34 9.73 -5.35
N ALA A 114 -2.17 8.76 -4.45
CA ALA A 114 -3.06 8.55 -3.31
C ALA A 114 -3.20 9.78 -2.40
N ARG A 115 -2.15 10.60 -2.33
CA ARG A 115 -2.12 11.84 -1.53
C ARG A 115 -3.08 12.92 -2.06
N THR A 116 -3.40 12.87 -3.34
CA THR A 116 -4.29 13.82 -4.02
C THR A 116 -5.49 13.13 -4.68
N PHE A 117 -5.74 11.86 -4.34
CA PHE A 117 -6.76 11.03 -4.94
C PHE A 117 -8.15 11.70 -4.92
N ASP A 118 -8.82 11.69 -6.06
CA ASP A 118 -10.22 12.07 -6.26
C ASP A 118 -10.87 10.97 -7.11
N PRO A 119 -11.92 10.29 -6.63
CA PRO A 119 -12.59 9.24 -7.37
C PRO A 119 -13.36 9.74 -8.61
N GLN A 120 -13.50 11.04 -8.81
CA GLN A 120 -14.21 11.65 -9.94
C GLN A 120 -15.63 11.09 -10.14
N GLY A 121 -16.32 10.83 -9.03
CA GLY A 121 -17.66 10.25 -9.02
C GLY A 121 -17.72 8.73 -9.24
N ARG A 122 -16.59 8.04 -9.41
CA ARG A 122 -16.53 6.58 -9.47
C ARG A 122 -16.69 5.99 -8.08
N THR A 123 -17.42 4.88 -7.98
CA THR A 123 -17.55 4.10 -6.74
C THR A 123 -17.33 2.63 -7.00
N PHE A 124 -16.88 1.91 -5.96
CA PHE A 124 -16.48 0.51 -6.03
C PHE A 124 -17.06 -0.26 -4.84
N ASP A 125 -17.38 -1.53 -5.07
CA ASP A 125 -17.86 -2.44 -4.02
C ASP A 125 -16.75 -2.79 -3.01
N LEU A 126 -15.48 -2.68 -3.44
CA LEU A 126 -14.30 -2.84 -2.60
C LEU A 126 -13.27 -1.77 -2.96
N VAL A 127 -12.80 -1.04 -1.97
CA VAL A 127 -11.63 -0.14 -2.08
C VAL A 127 -10.54 -0.66 -1.17
N THR A 128 -9.33 -0.88 -1.71
CA THR A 128 -8.20 -1.40 -0.95
C THR A 128 -6.96 -0.53 -1.08
N THR A 129 -6.11 -0.58 -0.07
CA THR A 129 -4.74 -0.07 -0.12
C THR A 129 -3.87 -0.88 0.83
N HIS A 130 -2.71 -1.35 0.35
CA HIS A 130 -1.83 -2.21 1.11
C HIS A 130 -0.41 -1.67 1.10
N PHE A 131 0.19 -1.53 2.31
CA PHE A 131 1.56 -1.06 2.51
C PHE A 131 1.89 0.28 1.84
N LEU A 132 0.87 1.11 1.65
CA LEU A 132 1.04 2.50 1.27
C LEU A 132 1.36 3.29 2.54
N HIS A 133 2.52 3.94 2.56
CA HIS A 133 3.04 4.66 3.71
C HIS A 133 3.40 6.09 3.30
N PRO A 134 2.43 7.01 3.21
CA PRO A 134 2.74 8.42 2.94
C PRO A 134 3.54 9.01 4.10
N PRO A 135 4.44 9.97 3.84
CA PRO A 135 5.26 10.57 4.89
C PRO A 135 4.41 11.26 5.96
N ASP A 136 4.99 11.41 7.16
CA ASP A 136 4.46 12.24 8.24
C ASP A 136 3.03 11.89 8.71
N GLY A 137 2.68 10.59 8.71
CA GLY A 137 1.36 10.13 9.19
C GLY A 137 0.20 10.46 8.24
N GLY A 138 0.46 10.77 6.98
CA GLY A 138 -0.52 11.17 5.96
C GLY A 138 -1.58 10.11 5.64
N MET A 139 -1.55 8.93 6.26
CA MET A 139 -2.49 7.85 5.98
C MET A 139 -3.94 8.21 6.34
N VAL A 140 -4.17 8.99 7.38
CA VAL A 140 -5.51 9.51 7.74
C VAL A 140 -6.09 10.34 6.60
N ASP A 141 -5.29 11.20 5.95
CA ASP A 141 -5.76 12.03 4.84
C ASP A 141 -5.98 11.21 3.56
N VAL A 142 -5.16 10.18 3.32
CA VAL A 142 -5.41 9.22 2.23
C VAL A 142 -6.74 8.50 2.47
N VAL A 143 -6.99 7.96 3.64
CA VAL A 143 -8.26 7.28 3.97
C VAL A 143 -9.45 8.20 3.78
N ARG A 144 -9.39 9.48 4.20
CA ARG A 144 -10.45 10.48 3.95
C ARG A 144 -10.79 10.65 2.46
N ARG A 145 -9.82 10.45 1.58
CA ARG A 145 -10.04 10.50 0.13
C ARG A 145 -10.62 9.19 -0.40
N LEU A 146 -10.08 8.06 0.07
CA LEU A 146 -10.51 6.73 -0.38
C LEU A 146 -11.97 6.42 -0.01
N VAL A 147 -12.45 6.90 1.14
CA VAL A 147 -13.85 6.68 1.56
C VAL A 147 -14.85 7.21 0.55
N ALA A 148 -14.52 8.26 -0.22
CA ALA A 148 -15.40 8.79 -1.25
C ALA A 148 -15.63 7.83 -2.44
N ALA A 149 -14.73 6.86 -2.62
CA ALA A 149 -14.82 5.85 -3.68
C ALA A 149 -15.56 4.57 -3.25
N VAL A 150 -15.95 4.43 -1.98
CA VAL A 150 -16.69 3.24 -1.51
C VAL A 150 -18.16 3.35 -1.88
N ALA A 151 -18.71 2.37 -2.59
CA ALA A 151 -20.13 2.32 -2.95
C ALA A 151 -21.03 2.06 -1.72
N PRO A 152 -22.32 2.42 -1.75
CA PRO A 152 -23.29 1.96 -0.75
C PRO A 152 -23.25 0.43 -0.62
N GLY A 153 -23.14 -0.09 0.62
CA GLY A 153 -22.94 -1.52 0.90
C GLY A 153 -21.52 -2.05 0.68
N GLY A 154 -20.63 -1.24 0.09
CA GLY A 154 -19.24 -1.59 -0.21
C GLY A 154 -18.32 -1.56 1.01
N HIS A 155 -17.06 -1.93 0.77
CA HIS A 155 -16.05 -2.10 1.82
C HIS A 155 -14.80 -1.27 1.54
N LEU A 156 -14.13 -0.82 2.60
CA LEU A 156 -12.79 -0.24 2.59
C LEU A 156 -11.86 -1.16 3.38
N LEU A 157 -10.77 -1.61 2.77
CA LEU A 157 -9.72 -2.37 3.45
C LEU A 157 -8.40 -1.59 3.38
N VAL A 158 -7.82 -1.33 4.54
CA VAL A 158 -6.52 -0.66 4.67
C VAL A 158 -5.59 -1.57 5.48
N VAL A 159 -4.43 -1.90 4.90
CA VAL A 159 -3.41 -2.69 5.57
C VAL A 159 -2.07 -1.98 5.47
N GLY A 160 -1.33 -1.90 6.57
CA GLY A 160 0.00 -1.32 6.59
C GLY A 160 0.84 -1.85 7.73
N HIS A 161 2.11 -1.44 7.80
CA HIS A 161 2.95 -1.79 8.92
C HIS A 161 2.53 -1.04 10.18
N ALA A 162 2.32 -1.76 11.27
CA ALA A 162 2.17 -1.16 12.58
C ALA A 162 3.54 -0.69 13.12
N PRO A 163 3.59 0.38 13.91
CA PRO A 163 4.80 0.78 14.62
C PRO A 163 5.36 -0.38 15.44
N SER A 164 6.61 -0.76 15.19
CA SER A 164 7.26 -1.91 15.83
C SER A 164 8.70 -1.57 16.18
N PRO A 165 9.25 -2.10 17.30
CA PRO A 165 10.66 -1.98 17.64
C PRO A 165 11.61 -2.49 16.55
N VAL A 166 11.18 -3.41 15.71
CA VAL A 166 11.95 -3.92 14.56
C VAL A 166 12.27 -2.79 13.56
N PHE A 167 11.38 -1.83 13.43
CA PHE A 167 11.54 -0.67 12.56
C PHE A 167 12.20 0.53 13.22
N THR A 168 12.57 0.46 14.51
CA THR A 168 13.26 1.56 15.22
C THR A 168 14.67 1.84 14.67
N GLN A 169 15.23 0.91 13.91
CA GLN A 169 16.50 1.11 13.19
C GLN A 169 16.29 1.84 11.85
N LEU A 170 15.06 1.96 11.38
CA LEU A 170 14.71 2.82 10.27
C LEU A 170 14.77 4.27 10.74
N ASP A 171 15.01 5.18 9.81
CA ASP A 171 14.98 6.61 10.13
C ASP A 171 13.61 7.05 10.68
N SER A 172 13.60 8.24 11.25
CA SER A 172 12.43 8.81 11.91
C SER A 172 11.24 9.02 10.97
N GLN A 173 11.48 9.15 9.65
CA GLN A 173 10.44 9.39 8.66
C GLN A 173 9.68 8.10 8.34
N HIS A 174 10.37 6.99 8.13
CA HIS A 174 9.73 5.68 7.98
C HIS A 174 8.90 5.31 9.20
N HIS A 175 9.41 5.58 10.40
CA HIS A 175 8.65 5.29 11.62
C HIS A 175 7.36 6.11 11.73
N ARG A 176 7.39 7.40 11.31
CA ARG A 176 6.19 8.26 11.29
C ARG A 176 5.19 7.90 10.20
N ALA A 177 5.60 7.19 9.17
CA ALA A 177 4.72 6.73 8.10
C ALA A 177 3.91 5.48 8.48
N MET A 178 4.30 4.76 9.54
CA MET A 178 3.56 3.63 10.07
C MET A 178 2.35 4.12 10.88
N PHE A 179 1.33 3.27 11.01
CA PHE A 179 0.09 3.63 11.69
C PHE A 179 -0.54 2.43 12.40
N VAL A 180 -1.41 2.69 13.36
CA VAL A 180 -2.31 1.69 13.90
C VAL A 180 -3.74 1.93 13.37
N ALA A 181 -4.50 0.85 13.19
CA ALA A 181 -5.83 0.91 12.56
C ALA A 181 -6.79 1.86 13.28
N GLU A 182 -6.66 1.97 14.61
CA GLU A 182 -7.46 2.87 15.46
C GLU A 182 -7.29 4.34 15.08
N GLU A 183 -6.10 4.76 14.64
CA GLU A 183 -5.84 6.14 14.23
C GLU A 183 -6.61 6.52 12.97
N LEU A 184 -6.95 5.54 12.12
CA LEU A 184 -7.68 5.76 10.88
C LEU A 184 -9.17 5.96 11.08
N LEU A 185 -9.73 5.60 12.25
CA LEU A 185 -11.18 5.73 12.55
C LEU A 185 -11.68 7.17 12.44
N VAL A 186 -10.82 8.15 12.72
CA VAL A 186 -11.16 9.58 12.59
C VAL A 186 -11.40 10.03 11.14
N ALA A 187 -11.01 9.20 10.17
CA ALA A 187 -11.21 9.45 8.75
C ALA A 187 -12.53 8.89 8.22
N LEU A 188 -13.18 7.99 8.97
CA LEU A 188 -14.41 7.33 8.53
C LEU A 188 -15.61 8.27 8.71
N PRO A 189 -16.46 8.46 7.69
CA PRO A 189 -17.74 9.14 7.84
C PRO A 189 -18.72 8.25 8.62
N GLU A 190 -19.81 8.83 9.15
CA GLU A 190 -20.78 8.13 10.00
C GLU A 190 -21.46 6.92 9.34
N ASP A 191 -21.53 6.88 8.01
CA ASP A 191 -22.13 5.81 7.23
C ASP A 191 -21.15 4.68 6.88
N LEU A 192 -19.88 4.78 7.28
CA LEU A 192 -18.86 3.75 7.10
C LEU A 192 -18.47 3.15 8.45
N GLU A 193 -18.99 1.97 8.74
CA GLU A 193 -18.85 1.30 10.04
C GLU A 193 -17.60 0.41 10.06
N PRO A 194 -16.72 0.51 11.08
CA PRO A 194 -15.58 -0.39 11.22
C PRO A 194 -16.07 -1.82 11.54
N VAL A 195 -15.52 -2.81 10.83
CA VAL A 195 -15.79 -4.24 10.98
C VAL A 195 -14.61 -4.96 11.63
N VAL A 196 -13.38 -4.61 11.18
CA VAL A 196 -12.12 -5.09 11.74
C VAL A 196 -11.23 -3.89 12.04
N VAL A 197 -10.69 -3.84 13.26
CA VAL A 197 -9.69 -2.84 13.70
C VAL A 197 -8.68 -3.61 14.54
N GLU A 198 -7.60 -4.10 13.91
CA GLU A 198 -6.71 -5.06 14.56
C GLU A 198 -5.25 -4.85 14.14
N GLN A 199 -4.35 -5.24 15.05
CA GLN A 199 -2.97 -5.53 14.71
C GLN A 199 -2.81 -7.05 14.62
N ARG A 200 -2.24 -7.53 13.51
CA ARG A 200 -2.09 -8.96 13.23
C ARG A 200 -0.63 -9.35 13.10
N PRO A 201 -0.17 -10.36 13.83
CA PRO A 201 1.22 -10.82 13.76
C PRO A 201 1.61 -11.20 12.34
N ARG A 202 2.75 -10.70 11.90
CA ARG A 202 3.38 -11.02 10.63
C ARG A 202 4.80 -11.48 10.87
N ARG A 203 5.19 -12.58 10.22
CA ARG A 203 6.57 -13.05 10.21
C ARG A 203 7.21 -12.74 8.87
N VAL A 204 8.26 -11.93 8.91
CA VAL A 204 9.01 -11.52 7.71
C VAL A 204 10.40 -12.10 7.77
N THR A 205 10.80 -12.84 6.71
CA THR A 205 12.16 -13.32 6.55
C THR A 205 12.85 -12.52 5.46
N ARG A 206 13.92 -11.82 5.82
CA ARG A 206 14.76 -11.06 4.89
C ARG A 206 16.21 -11.41 5.13
N ASP A 207 16.96 -11.74 4.07
CA ASP A 207 18.38 -12.11 4.13
C ASP A 207 18.70 -13.22 5.16
N GLY A 208 17.79 -14.20 5.31
CA GLY A 208 17.90 -15.30 6.27
C GLY A 208 17.60 -14.92 7.72
N VAL A 209 17.26 -13.67 8.01
CA VAL A 209 16.83 -13.21 9.33
C VAL A 209 15.30 -13.14 9.36
N THR A 210 14.70 -13.86 10.31
CA THR A 210 13.25 -13.81 10.54
C THR A 210 12.97 -12.84 11.67
N VAL A 211 12.08 -11.86 11.39
CA VAL A 211 11.62 -10.88 12.38
C VAL A 211 10.11 -10.97 12.50
N ASP A 212 9.63 -10.87 13.73
CA ASP A 212 8.21 -10.71 14.01
C ASP A 212 7.85 -9.21 13.91
N SER A 213 6.81 -8.92 13.17
CA SER A 213 6.24 -7.59 12.97
C SER A 213 4.72 -7.70 13.07
N ASP A 214 4.02 -6.58 13.06
CA ASP A 214 2.57 -6.57 13.00
C ASP A 214 2.09 -5.80 11.78
N ASP A 215 1.02 -6.29 11.17
CA ASP A 215 0.23 -5.55 10.20
C ASP A 215 -0.93 -4.87 10.91
N SER A 216 -1.11 -3.60 10.65
CA SER A 216 -2.29 -2.83 11.06
C SER A 216 -3.39 -3.03 10.02
N THR A 217 -4.58 -3.49 10.42
CA THR A 217 -5.68 -3.87 9.52
C THR A 217 -6.97 -3.15 9.91
N LEU A 218 -7.49 -2.34 9.01
CA LEU A 218 -8.81 -1.73 9.08
C LEU A 218 -9.69 -2.27 7.96
N LEU A 219 -10.78 -2.95 8.30
CA LEU A 219 -11.90 -3.21 7.39
C LEU A 219 -13.11 -2.39 7.86
N ALA A 220 -13.70 -1.62 6.97
CA ALA A 220 -14.94 -0.90 7.23
C ALA A 220 -15.96 -1.16 6.13
N ARG A 221 -17.26 -1.11 6.46
CA ARG A 221 -18.37 -1.33 5.53
C ARG A 221 -19.28 -0.12 5.50
N ARG A 222 -19.61 0.35 4.30
CA ARG A 222 -20.60 1.40 4.11
C ARG A 222 -22.02 0.84 4.26
N ARG A 223 -22.88 1.54 4.96
CA ARG A 223 -24.31 1.24 4.99
C ARG A 223 -24.88 1.32 3.57
N GLY A 224 -25.79 0.41 3.26
CA GLY A 224 -26.48 0.36 1.94
C GLY A 224 -27.63 1.34 1.85
#